data_688a3abccb981e909fba12934382d109
#
_entry.id   688a3abccb981e909fba12934382d109
#
_cell.length_a   1.000
_cell.length_b   1.000
_cell.length_c   1.000
_cell.angle_alpha   90.00
_cell.angle_beta   90.00
_cell.angle_gamma   90.00
#
_symmetry.space_group_name_H-M   'P 1'
#
loop_
_entity.id
_entity.type
_entity.pdbx_description
1 polymer ?
#
loop_
_entity_poly.entity_id
_entity_poly.type
_entity_poly.pdbx_seq_one_letter_code
_entity_poly.pdbx_strand_id
1 'polypeptide(L)'
;MVAISSVVFIILVGLRSILFAAESYETAFNEGNVLIRKQMYQEALGAYENAIRLKPDAFESWYNKAVVLDYLGKYFEAIDSFDKAIQYKPDYYEAWYMKGRSLDHTGKYEEAIKAFDKALEIKPDHITTLYNKGNVLDHVGNIDAAIETYDRIIKIKPDAYEAWNNKGLTLARVPDRRNEAIEAYDKAIAINPKYYEAWINKGNCFVRIRKYKEAVDAYDKAIEIKPTEHAAWADKGFTLADLGKHEGAVNAFNKAIELKPDSYAAWNGKGLALDALGRYEEALTAYEKTIEIQPDSYGAWTNKGLTLARLGKHAEAVVAYEKALQIQPDSYETLTNKGGELFQLGKYEEAIKAFDGAIKLRPDYPQVWNGKGWVLLRLGKFMEAVKSFDKVSQIISDEEAANIPRQAKIKYEALSNKGLALIQLQNYEEAVKAFDKAINIKSDVFSLWINKGLALVQLMKFQESLDAFSKATTLSGNVHEAWNYKGYVFEEMGKQQEALDAYDKAIQIKPDFVGALNNKGLLLDATGKHKEAIETYDKALKIKPDFDAVWFNKACAHALLSSRDDAMSSLKKAIELNPRYKSIAKNTPDFSELKGSADFEKIIGE
;
A
#
# COMPACT_ATOMS: atom_id res chain seq x y z
N MET A 1 99.10 -1.65 -26.85
CA MET A 1 97.62 -1.43 -26.84
C MET A 1 96.80 -2.72 -26.56
N VAL A 2 97.31 -3.91 -26.76
CA VAL A 2 96.55 -5.17 -26.55
C VAL A 2 96.47 -5.57 -25.05
N ALA A 3 97.43 -5.24 -24.21
CA ALA A 3 97.47 -5.57 -22.79
C ALA A 3 96.47 -4.78 -21.90
N ILE A 4 96.12 -3.55 -22.28
CA ILE A 4 95.18 -2.71 -21.51
C ILE A 4 93.73 -3.12 -21.80
N SER A 5 93.42 -3.61 -23.01
CA SER A 5 92.10 -4.11 -23.39
C SER A 5 91.72 -5.37 -22.65
N SER A 6 92.63 -6.30 -22.38
CA SER A 6 92.38 -7.55 -21.67
C SER A 6 92.13 -7.35 -20.15
N VAL A 7 92.83 -6.38 -19.53
CA VAL A 7 92.64 -6.04 -18.11
C VAL A 7 91.28 -5.35 -17.88
N VAL A 8 90.91 -4.41 -18.79
CA VAL A 8 89.59 -3.76 -18.70
C VAL A 8 88.44 -4.74 -18.94
N PHE A 9 88.64 -5.69 -19.86
CA PHE A 9 87.63 -6.76 -20.08
C PHE A 9 87.48 -7.72 -18.89
N ILE A 10 88.61 -8.10 -18.24
CA ILE A 10 88.60 -8.93 -17.02
C ILE A 10 88.00 -8.17 -15.84
N ILE A 11 88.25 -6.85 -15.71
CA ILE A 11 87.68 -6.02 -14.67
C ILE A 11 86.17 -5.78 -14.95
N LEU A 12 85.72 -5.61 -16.19
CA LEU A 12 84.33 -5.52 -16.57
C LEU A 12 83.60 -6.81 -16.42
N VAL A 13 84.23 -7.98 -16.72
CA VAL A 13 83.67 -9.31 -16.46
C VAL A 13 83.68 -9.61 -14.96
N GLY A 14 84.76 -9.23 -14.23
CA GLY A 14 84.80 -9.35 -12.77
C GLY A 14 83.80 -8.42 -12.06
N LEU A 15 83.65 -7.16 -12.52
CA LEU A 15 82.59 -6.26 -12.02
C LEU A 15 81.20 -6.73 -12.39
N ARG A 16 80.97 -7.37 -13.55
CA ARG A 16 79.72 -8.01 -13.86
C ARG A 16 79.46 -9.25 -12.99
N SER A 17 80.54 -9.99 -12.60
CA SER A 17 80.45 -11.13 -11.68
C SER A 17 80.25 -10.73 -10.22
N ILE A 18 80.71 -9.52 -9.84
CA ILE A 18 80.52 -8.92 -8.50
C ILE A 18 79.15 -8.21 -8.43
N LEU A 19 78.59 -7.72 -9.55
CA LEU A 19 77.22 -7.22 -9.64
C LEU A 19 76.16 -8.33 -9.75
N PHE A 20 76.54 -9.54 -10.08
CA PHE A 20 75.81 -10.77 -9.82
C PHE A 20 76.33 -11.37 -8.52
N ALA A 21 76.19 -10.69 -7.36
CA ALA A 21 76.02 -11.45 -6.12
C ALA A 21 74.92 -12.44 -6.42
N ALA A 22 75.27 -13.72 -6.42
CA ALA A 22 74.34 -14.79 -6.74
C ALA A 22 73.09 -14.57 -5.88
N GLU A 23 72.05 -14.11 -6.53
CA GLU A 23 70.76 -13.83 -5.87
C GLU A 23 70.36 -15.16 -5.25
N SER A 24 70.49 -15.25 -3.93
CA SER A 24 70.13 -16.49 -3.26
C SER A 24 68.62 -16.53 -3.04
N TYR A 25 68.07 -17.70 -2.95
CA TYR A 25 66.66 -17.91 -2.59
C TYR A 25 66.30 -17.07 -1.34
N GLU A 26 67.15 -17.14 -0.30
CA GLU A 26 66.95 -16.43 0.97
C GLU A 26 66.92 -14.91 0.78
N THR A 27 67.76 -14.39 -0.10
CA THR A 27 67.79 -12.94 -0.40
C THR A 27 66.50 -12.49 -1.07
N ALA A 28 66.09 -13.18 -2.14
CA ALA A 28 64.86 -12.87 -2.86
C ALA A 28 63.60 -13.04 -1.99
N PHE A 29 63.54 -14.13 -1.20
CA PHE A 29 62.45 -14.38 -0.27
C PHE A 29 62.31 -13.31 0.81
N ASN A 30 63.47 -12.94 1.44
CA ASN A 30 63.51 -11.88 2.47
C ASN A 30 63.18 -10.50 1.89
N GLU A 31 63.57 -10.21 0.67
CA GLU A 31 63.20 -8.99 -0.03
C GLU A 31 61.65 -8.90 -0.18
N GLY A 32 61.03 -9.99 -0.64
CA GLY A 32 59.56 -10.09 -0.72
C GLY A 32 58.91 -9.82 0.64
N ASN A 33 59.42 -10.42 1.73
CA ASN A 33 58.89 -10.19 3.09
C ASN A 33 59.04 -8.71 3.55
N VAL A 34 60.13 -8.03 3.17
CA VAL A 34 60.32 -6.62 3.48
C VAL A 34 59.35 -5.75 2.68
N LEU A 35 59.14 -6.06 1.41
CA LEU A 35 58.23 -5.34 0.52
C LEU A 35 56.76 -5.45 0.95
N ILE A 36 56.29 -6.62 1.38
CA ILE A 36 54.97 -6.81 1.98
C ILE A 36 54.79 -5.88 3.20
N ARG A 37 55.78 -5.85 4.12
CA ARG A 37 55.70 -4.96 5.31
C ARG A 37 55.58 -3.46 4.95
N LYS A 38 56.10 -3.08 3.79
CA LYS A 38 56.02 -1.73 3.22
C LYS A 38 54.75 -1.54 2.37
N GLN A 39 53.89 -2.55 2.24
CA GLN A 39 52.69 -2.58 1.39
C GLN A 39 53.00 -2.37 -0.12
N MET A 40 54.22 -2.65 -0.54
CA MET A 40 54.68 -2.63 -1.93
C MET A 40 54.38 -3.96 -2.59
N TYR A 41 53.07 -4.24 -2.80
CA TYR A 41 52.58 -5.58 -3.18
C TYR A 41 53.06 -6.02 -4.58
N GLN A 42 53.14 -5.09 -5.54
CA GLN A 42 53.51 -5.42 -6.91
C GLN A 42 55.01 -5.82 -6.99
N GLU A 43 55.86 -5.10 -6.24
CA GLU A 43 57.29 -5.41 -6.13
C GLU A 43 57.51 -6.69 -5.32
N ALA A 44 56.73 -6.90 -4.26
CA ALA A 44 56.81 -8.13 -3.49
C ALA A 44 56.48 -9.36 -4.35
N LEU A 45 55.51 -9.27 -5.28
CA LEU A 45 55.16 -10.30 -6.23
C LEU A 45 56.38 -10.69 -7.07
N GLY A 46 57.09 -9.71 -7.63
CA GLY A 46 58.33 -9.94 -8.41
C GLY A 46 59.44 -10.65 -7.59
N ALA A 47 59.62 -10.23 -6.33
CA ALA A 47 60.60 -10.84 -5.44
C ALA A 47 60.28 -12.32 -5.13
N TYR A 48 59.01 -12.67 -4.88
CA TYR A 48 58.60 -14.04 -4.66
C TYR A 48 58.66 -14.88 -5.96
N GLU A 49 58.36 -14.33 -7.11
CA GLU A 49 58.58 -15.01 -8.41
C GLU A 49 60.04 -15.33 -8.65
N ASN A 50 60.93 -14.44 -8.26
CA ASN A 50 62.36 -14.66 -8.32
C ASN A 50 62.79 -15.75 -7.32
N ALA A 51 62.28 -15.72 -6.09
CA ALA A 51 62.54 -16.77 -5.09
C ALA A 51 62.04 -18.15 -5.58
N ILE A 52 60.89 -18.25 -6.20
CA ILE A 52 60.32 -19.47 -6.80
C ILE A 52 61.20 -19.97 -7.97
N ARG A 53 61.71 -19.06 -8.80
CA ARG A 53 62.61 -19.42 -9.89
C ARG A 53 63.92 -20.06 -9.36
N LEU A 54 64.41 -19.54 -8.23
CA LEU A 54 65.65 -20.08 -7.60
C LEU A 54 65.39 -21.37 -6.83
N LYS A 55 64.21 -21.54 -6.23
CA LYS A 55 63.79 -22.75 -5.49
C LYS A 55 62.32 -23.06 -5.75
N PRO A 56 62.03 -23.82 -6.81
CA PRO A 56 60.64 -24.09 -7.24
C PRO A 56 59.78 -24.87 -6.26
N ASP A 57 60.37 -25.63 -5.35
CA ASP A 57 59.72 -26.46 -4.33
C ASP A 57 59.52 -25.75 -2.97
N ALA A 58 59.91 -24.45 -2.88
CA ALA A 58 59.76 -23.65 -1.66
C ALA A 58 58.29 -23.25 -1.46
N PHE A 59 57.56 -24.04 -0.67
CA PHE A 59 56.12 -23.81 -0.41
C PHE A 59 55.85 -22.39 0.19
N GLU A 60 56.76 -21.88 1.02
CA GLU A 60 56.65 -20.54 1.64
C GLU A 60 56.59 -19.43 0.58
N SER A 61 57.39 -19.54 -0.47
CA SER A 61 57.38 -18.57 -1.56
C SER A 61 56.11 -18.59 -2.37
N TRP A 62 55.60 -19.80 -2.67
CA TRP A 62 54.30 -19.95 -3.31
C TRP A 62 53.16 -19.40 -2.45
N TYR A 63 53.18 -19.70 -1.15
CA TYR A 63 52.18 -19.19 -0.20
C TYR A 63 52.22 -17.66 -0.14
N ASN A 64 53.39 -17.06 0.06
CA ASN A 64 53.53 -15.62 0.15
C ASN A 64 53.16 -14.90 -1.17
N LYS A 65 53.54 -15.48 -2.32
CA LYS A 65 53.09 -15.04 -3.64
C LYS A 65 51.56 -15.04 -3.70
N ALA A 66 50.91 -16.11 -3.28
CA ALA A 66 49.45 -16.21 -3.27
C ALA A 66 48.82 -15.18 -2.34
N VAL A 67 49.37 -14.94 -1.15
CA VAL A 67 48.89 -13.91 -0.22
C VAL A 67 48.97 -12.53 -0.86
N VAL A 68 50.06 -12.21 -1.56
CA VAL A 68 50.20 -10.93 -2.28
C VAL A 68 49.17 -10.78 -3.39
N LEU A 69 48.91 -11.85 -4.15
CA LEU A 69 47.89 -11.90 -5.20
C LEU A 69 46.50 -11.68 -4.62
N ASP A 70 46.19 -12.30 -3.47
CA ASP A 70 44.93 -12.11 -2.75
C ASP A 70 44.72 -10.62 -2.34
N TYR A 71 45.77 -9.95 -1.78
CA TYR A 71 45.76 -8.53 -1.48
C TYR A 71 45.57 -7.62 -2.71
N LEU A 72 46.06 -8.05 -3.85
CA LEU A 72 45.90 -7.35 -5.14
C LEU A 72 44.53 -7.63 -5.80
N GLY A 73 43.67 -8.45 -5.18
CA GLY A 73 42.35 -8.85 -5.72
C GLY A 73 42.45 -9.87 -6.88
N LYS A 74 43.65 -10.44 -7.13
CA LYS A 74 43.88 -11.43 -8.18
C LYS A 74 43.62 -12.85 -7.66
N TYR A 75 42.37 -13.09 -7.24
CA TYR A 75 41.99 -14.31 -6.50
C TYR A 75 42.20 -15.60 -7.27
N PHE A 76 42.00 -15.64 -8.59
CA PHE A 76 42.25 -16.86 -9.38
C PHE A 76 43.73 -17.24 -9.42
N GLU A 77 44.60 -16.26 -9.64
CA GLU A 77 46.06 -16.46 -9.63
C GLU A 77 46.57 -16.83 -8.22
N ALA A 78 45.91 -16.29 -7.18
CA ALA A 78 46.18 -16.62 -5.79
C ALA A 78 45.84 -18.11 -5.51
N ILE A 79 44.68 -18.60 -5.96
CA ILE A 79 44.25 -19.99 -5.81
C ILE A 79 45.28 -20.94 -6.43
N ASP A 80 45.71 -20.65 -7.67
CA ASP A 80 46.73 -21.49 -8.35
C ASP A 80 48.05 -21.52 -7.57
N SER A 81 48.43 -20.39 -6.98
CA SER A 81 49.66 -20.30 -6.18
C SER A 81 49.51 -20.98 -4.82
N PHE A 82 48.33 -20.92 -4.18
CA PHE A 82 48.04 -21.72 -2.98
C PHE A 82 48.08 -23.23 -3.31
N ASP A 83 47.57 -23.65 -4.46
CA ASP A 83 47.64 -25.07 -4.88
C ASP A 83 49.07 -25.53 -5.02
N LYS A 84 49.99 -24.69 -5.51
CA LYS A 84 51.42 -25.02 -5.55
C LYS A 84 52.02 -25.13 -4.15
N ALA A 85 51.68 -24.20 -3.24
CA ALA A 85 52.13 -24.28 -1.86
C ALA A 85 51.63 -25.57 -1.18
N ILE A 86 50.36 -25.95 -1.37
CA ILE A 86 49.76 -27.18 -0.86
C ILE A 86 50.39 -28.43 -1.49
N GLN A 87 50.70 -28.40 -2.79
CA GLN A 87 51.35 -29.51 -3.48
C GLN A 87 52.70 -29.85 -2.83
N TYR A 88 53.48 -28.81 -2.42
CA TYR A 88 54.79 -29.03 -1.78
C TYR A 88 54.70 -29.27 -0.28
N LYS A 89 53.63 -28.72 0.38
CA LYS A 89 53.37 -28.93 1.81
C LYS A 89 51.88 -29.15 2.07
N PRO A 90 51.38 -30.37 1.94
CA PRO A 90 49.96 -30.68 2.08
C PRO A 90 49.36 -30.43 3.47
N ASP A 91 50.18 -30.44 4.50
CA ASP A 91 49.82 -30.21 5.90
C ASP A 91 49.95 -28.71 6.34
N TYR A 92 50.10 -27.81 5.39
CA TYR A 92 50.16 -26.36 5.69
C TYR A 92 48.77 -25.78 5.73
N TYR A 93 48.15 -25.75 6.94
CA TYR A 93 46.76 -25.37 7.11
C TYR A 93 46.49 -23.93 6.67
N GLU A 94 47.47 -23.00 6.81
CA GLU A 94 47.33 -21.61 6.37
C GLU A 94 47.06 -21.48 4.87
N ALA A 95 47.73 -22.32 4.05
CA ALA A 95 47.49 -22.30 2.62
C ALA A 95 46.08 -22.78 2.25
N TRP A 96 45.63 -23.86 2.90
CA TRP A 96 44.24 -24.30 2.74
C TRP A 96 43.21 -23.26 3.19
N TYR A 97 43.43 -22.63 4.33
CA TYR A 97 42.58 -21.56 4.85
C TYR A 97 42.52 -20.37 3.88
N MET A 98 43.67 -19.86 3.43
CA MET A 98 43.74 -18.72 2.52
C MET A 98 43.16 -19.04 1.13
N LYS A 99 43.38 -20.27 0.63
CA LYS A 99 42.73 -20.76 -0.58
C LYS A 99 41.21 -20.73 -0.44
N GLY A 100 40.68 -21.20 0.69
CA GLY A 100 39.25 -21.15 1.00
C GLY A 100 38.70 -19.74 0.95
N ARG A 101 39.41 -18.73 1.49
CA ARG A 101 39.04 -17.31 1.41
C ARG A 101 39.02 -16.81 -0.03
N SER A 102 40.07 -17.05 -0.80
CA SER A 102 40.11 -16.62 -2.21
C SER A 102 39.00 -17.27 -3.05
N LEU A 103 38.66 -18.55 -2.76
CA LEU A 103 37.55 -19.25 -3.39
C LEU A 103 36.19 -18.60 -3.02
N ASP A 104 36.00 -18.22 -1.77
CA ASP A 104 34.83 -17.49 -1.30
C ASP A 104 34.66 -16.14 -2.06
N HIS A 105 35.74 -15.37 -2.18
CA HIS A 105 35.72 -14.11 -2.95
C HIS A 105 35.41 -14.32 -4.45
N THR A 106 35.67 -15.48 -5.01
CA THR A 106 35.32 -15.83 -6.41
C THR A 106 33.93 -16.45 -6.56
N GLY A 107 33.16 -16.60 -5.47
CA GLY A 107 31.84 -17.25 -5.47
C GLY A 107 31.87 -18.76 -5.60
N LYS A 108 33.06 -19.41 -5.48
CA LYS A 108 33.21 -20.85 -5.53
C LYS A 108 33.03 -21.49 -4.15
N TYR A 109 31.80 -21.33 -3.61
CA TYR A 109 31.49 -21.64 -2.21
C TYR A 109 31.71 -23.11 -1.83
N GLU A 110 31.35 -24.09 -2.67
CA GLU A 110 31.54 -25.50 -2.39
C GLU A 110 33.02 -25.88 -2.33
N GLU A 111 33.86 -25.28 -3.20
CA GLU A 111 35.28 -25.46 -3.19
C GLU A 111 35.91 -24.79 -1.96
N ALA A 112 35.40 -23.60 -1.56
CA ALA A 112 35.82 -22.91 -0.36
C ALA A 112 35.58 -23.76 0.91
N ILE A 113 34.39 -24.33 1.03
CA ILE A 113 34.05 -25.23 2.15
C ILE A 113 35.02 -26.40 2.22
N LYS A 114 35.29 -27.05 1.09
CA LYS A 114 36.27 -28.16 1.04
C LYS A 114 37.66 -27.74 1.46
N ALA A 115 38.11 -26.54 1.07
CA ALA A 115 39.42 -26.02 1.45
C ALA A 115 39.46 -25.68 2.96
N PHE A 116 38.39 -25.10 3.52
CA PHE A 116 38.27 -24.90 4.97
C PHE A 116 38.21 -26.21 5.73
N ASP A 117 37.56 -27.28 5.20
CA ASP A 117 37.56 -28.61 5.81
C ASP A 117 38.96 -29.17 5.88
N LYS A 118 39.76 -29.05 4.82
CA LYS A 118 41.15 -29.49 4.82
C LYS A 118 42.00 -28.72 5.82
N ALA A 119 41.81 -27.39 5.93
CA ALA A 119 42.49 -26.60 6.96
C ALA A 119 42.13 -27.09 8.39
N LEU A 120 40.84 -27.44 8.61
CA LEU A 120 40.31 -27.91 9.89
C LEU A 120 40.64 -29.38 10.19
N GLU A 121 40.90 -30.24 9.18
CA GLU A 121 41.47 -31.57 9.37
C GLU A 121 42.90 -31.48 9.99
N ILE A 122 43.67 -30.47 9.54
CA ILE A 122 45.04 -30.25 10.03
C ILE A 122 45.04 -29.53 11.37
N LYS A 123 44.20 -28.47 11.50
CA LYS A 123 44.08 -27.67 12.72
C LYS A 123 42.62 -27.50 13.14
N PRO A 124 42.05 -28.48 13.91
CA PRO A 124 40.62 -28.55 14.20
C PRO A 124 40.04 -27.40 15.01
N ASP A 125 40.89 -26.69 15.76
CA ASP A 125 40.52 -25.60 16.67
C ASP A 125 40.80 -24.19 16.11
N HIS A 126 41.09 -24.09 14.80
CA HIS A 126 41.36 -22.80 14.18
C HIS A 126 40.07 -21.99 14.02
N ILE A 127 39.77 -21.15 15.00
CA ILE A 127 38.53 -20.37 15.12
C ILE A 127 38.23 -19.53 13.87
N THR A 128 39.26 -18.88 13.29
CA THR A 128 39.05 -18.03 12.09
C THR A 128 38.56 -18.83 10.88
N THR A 129 39.10 -20.07 10.69
CA THR A 129 38.61 -20.97 9.63
C THR A 129 37.16 -21.39 9.89
N LEU A 130 36.82 -21.71 11.15
CA LEU A 130 35.47 -22.07 11.51
C LEU A 130 34.48 -20.89 11.26
N TYR A 131 34.86 -19.66 11.60
CA TYR A 131 34.02 -18.50 11.27
C TYR A 131 33.76 -18.36 9.77
N ASN A 132 34.84 -18.40 8.95
CA ASN A 132 34.68 -18.24 7.51
C ASN A 132 33.88 -19.39 6.91
N LYS A 133 34.14 -20.65 7.34
CA LYS A 133 33.33 -21.79 6.92
C LYS A 133 31.86 -21.63 7.30
N GLY A 134 31.57 -21.23 8.55
CA GLY A 134 30.21 -21.01 9.04
C GLY A 134 29.49 -19.93 8.21
N ASN A 135 30.16 -18.82 7.91
CA ASN A 135 29.62 -17.75 7.09
C ASN A 135 29.31 -18.21 5.65
N VAL A 136 30.23 -18.98 5.03
CA VAL A 136 30.00 -19.53 3.67
C VAL A 136 28.83 -20.52 3.67
N LEU A 137 28.77 -21.42 4.69
CA LEU A 137 27.66 -22.36 4.84
C LEU A 137 26.31 -21.64 5.00
N ASP A 138 26.27 -20.58 5.80
CA ASP A 138 25.07 -19.74 5.94
C ASP A 138 24.69 -19.07 4.61
N HIS A 139 25.70 -18.55 3.89
CA HIS A 139 25.48 -17.90 2.60
C HIS A 139 24.84 -18.83 1.56
N VAL A 140 25.34 -20.08 1.46
CA VAL A 140 24.75 -21.07 0.54
C VAL A 140 23.47 -21.72 1.05
N GLY A 141 22.99 -21.32 2.24
CA GLY A 141 21.76 -21.82 2.83
C GLY A 141 21.87 -23.19 3.52
N ASN A 142 23.09 -23.68 3.77
CA ASN A 142 23.29 -24.91 4.56
C ASN A 142 23.23 -24.58 6.07
N ILE A 143 22.01 -24.33 6.52
CA ILE A 143 21.70 -23.77 7.85
C ILE A 143 22.24 -24.65 8.99
N ASP A 144 21.98 -25.95 8.94
CA ASP A 144 22.36 -26.86 10.04
C ASP A 144 23.88 -27.03 10.15
N ALA A 145 24.59 -27.13 9.03
CA ALA A 145 26.07 -27.21 9.04
C ALA A 145 26.71 -25.89 9.50
N ALA A 146 26.08 -24.73 9.18
CA ALA A 146 26.53 -23.43 9.68
C ALA A 146 26.40 -23.37 11.21
N ILE A 147 25.24 -23.77 11.74
CA ILE A 147 24.97 -23.80 13.18
C ILE A 147 25.95 -24.72 13.90
N GLU A 148 26.17 -25.96 13.38
CA GLU A 148 27.16 -26.90 13.94
C GLU A 148 28.56 -26.28 13.96
N THR A 149 28.90 -25.53 12.92
CA THR A 149 30.22 -24.87 12.84
C THR A 149 30.35 -23.76 13.89
N TYR A 150 29.33 -22.96 14.12
CA TYR A 150 29.31 -21.95 15.21
C TYR A 150 29.31 -22.61 16.58
N ASP A 151 28.61 -23.73 16.76
CA ASP A 151 28.62 -24.48 18.01
C ASP A 151 30.02 -25.06 18.34
N ARG A 152 30.82 -25.46 17.33
CA ARG A 152 32.22 -25.79 17.52
C ARG A 152 33.05 -24.62 18.02
N ILE A 153 32.83 -23.39 17.47
CA ILE A 153 33.50 -22.17 17.95
C ILE A 153 33.15 -21.95 19.42
N ILE A 154 31.86 -22.01 19.76
CA ILE A 154 31.33 -21.77 21.11
C ILE A 154 31.91 -22.80 22.09
N LYS A 155 32.10 -24.07 21.67
CA LYS A 155 32.71 -25.09 22.48
C LYS A 155 34.20 -24.81 22.74
N ILE A 156 34.93 -24.30 21.76
CA ILE A 156 36.34 -23.94 21.89
C ILE A 156 36.52 -22.67 22.71
N LYS A 157 35.67 -21.67 22.44
CA LYS A 157 35.69 -20.36 23.05
C LYS A 157 34.29 -19.98 23.51
N PRO A 158 33.86 -20.31 24.76
CA PRO A 158 32.52 -20.08 25.28
C PRO A 158 32.11 -18.59 25.34
N ASP A 159 33.06 -17.67 25.39
CA ASP A 159 32.88 -16.23 25.41
C ASP A 159 32.92 -15.58 24.02
N ALA A 160 32.82 -16.39 22.95
CA ALA A 160 32.75 -15.92 21.56
C ALA A 160 31.34 -15.35 21.25
N TYR A 161 31.07 -14.13 21.68
CA TYR A 161 29.75 -13.48 21.48
C TYR A 161 29.41 -13.30 19.98
N GLU A 162 30.39 -13.12 19.11
CA GLU A 162 30.19 -13.05 17.66
C GLU A 162 29.67 -14.40 17.12
N ALA A 163 30.16 -15.53 17.61
CA ALA A 163 29.67 -16.84 17.20
C ALA A 163 28.21 -17.08 17.59
N TRP A 164 27.85 -16.66 18.81
CA TRP A 164 26.46 -16.68 19.26
C TRP A 164 25.57 -15.80 18.38
N ASN A 165 26.01 -14.59 18.05
CA ASN A 165 25.28 -13.69 17.16
C ASN A 165 25.11 -14.28 15.75
N ASN A 166 26.18 -14.83 15.17
CA ASN A 166 26.11 -15.42 13.83
C ASN A 166 25.21 -16.66 13.80
N LYS A 167 25.29 -17.51 14.84
CA LYS A 167 24.34 -18.60 15.03
C LYS A 167 22.90 -18.10 15.06
N GLY A 168 22.65 -17.01 15.80
CA GLY A 168 21.34 -16.35 15.85
C GLY A 168 20.88 -15.84 14.49
N LEU A 169 21.77 -15.21 13.70
CA LEU A 169 21.46 -14.74 12.34
C LEU A 169 21.05 -15.90 11.43
N THR A 170 21.78 -16.99 11.46
CA THR A 170 21.49 -18.20 10.69
C THR A 170 20.15 -18.80 11.10
N LEU A 171 19.88 -18.94 12.40
CA LEU A 171 18.61 -19.44 12.93
C LEU A 171 17.41 -18.55 12.56
N ALA A 172 17.58 -17.23 12.55
CA ALA A 172 16.52 -16.26 12.23
C ALA A 172 16.01 -16.36 10.80
N ARG A 173 16.77 -16.97 9.87
CA ARG A 173 16.36 -17.24 8.49
C ARG A 173 15.25 -18.30 8.40
N VAL A 174 15.18 -19.20 9.37
CA VAL A 174 14.18 -20.27 9.43
C VAL A 174 13.02 -19.81 10.33
N PRO A 175 11.79 -19.65 9.79
CA PRO A 175 10.66 -19.10 10.55
C PRO A 175 10.41 -19.78 11.90
N ASP A 176 10.45 -21.11 11.93
CA ASP A 176 10.13 -21.91 13.11
C ASP A 176 11.25 -21.89 14.17
N ARG A 177 12.46 -21.47 13.78
CA ARG A 177 13.65 -21.41 14.67
C ARG A 177 13.95 -20.00 15.18
N ARG A 178 13.09 -19.03 14.96
CA ARG A 178 13.31 -17.63 15.39
C ARG A 178 13.39 -17.46 16.91
N ASN A 179 12.73 -18.31 17.68
CA ASN A 179 12.87 -18.29 19.14
C ASN A 179 14.26 -18.75 19.58
N GLU A 180 14.83 -19.79 18.93
CA GLU A 180 16.22 -20.22 19.16
C GLU A 180 17.21 -19.10 18.78
N ALA A 181 16.91 -18.33 17.72
CA ALA A 181 17.73 -17.18 17.34
C ALA A 181 17.77 -16.12 18.44
N ILE A 182 16.63 -15.81 19.04
CA ILE A 182 16.55 -14.86 20.16
C ILE A 182 17.38 -15.36 21.35
N GLU A 183 17.32 -16.64 21.69
CA GLU A 183 18.15 -17.22 22.75
C GLU A 183 19.65 -17.08 22.45
N ALA A 184 20.04 -17.29 21.19
CA ALA A 184 21.44 -17.11 20.77
C ALA A 184 21.88 -15.65 20.89
N TYR A 185 21.06 -14.69 20.49
CA TYR A 185 21.34 -13.26 20.71
C TYR A 185 21.41 -12.91 22.19
N ASP A 186 20.56 -13.50 23.03
CA ASP A 186 20.62 -13.30 24.49
C ASP A 186 21.93 -13.79 25.08
N LYS A 187 22.46 -14.91 24.59
CA LYS A 187 23.79 -15.40 24.98
C LYS A 187 24.91 -14.44 24.55
N ALA A 188 24.84 -13.93 23.31
CA ALA A 188 25.80 -12.93 22.82
C ALA A 188 25.78 -11.68 23.70
N ILE A 189 24.59 -11.17 24.02
CA ILE A 189 24.36 -9.99 24.85
C ILE A 189 24.81 -10.22 26.30
N ALA A 190 24.56 -11.40 26.85
CA ALA A 190 25.01 -11.75 28.21
C ALA A 190 26.53 -11.74 28.35
N ILE A 191 27.25 -12.15 27.29
CA ILE A 191 28.71 -12.14 27.23
C ILE A 191 29.22 -10.71 26.99
N ASN A 192 28.65 -10.01 26.01
CA ASN A 192 29.00 -8.62 25.70
C ASN A 192 27.76 -7.73 25.64
N PRO A 193 27.32 -7.11 26.75
CA PRO A 193 26.14 -6.24 26.80
C PRO A 193 26.21 -5.01 25.87
N LYS A 194 27.43 -4.62 25.46
CA LYS A 194 27.65 -3.49 24.54
C LYS A 194 27.77 -3.93 23.08
N TYR A 195 27.46 -5.17 22.76
CA TYR A 195 27.51 -5.64 21.38
C TYR A 195 26.26 -5.18 20.64
N TYR A 196 26.36 -4.04 19.98
CA TYR A 196 25.28 -3.33 19.28
C TYR A 196 24.54 -4.24 18.28
N GLU A 197 25.28 -5.01 17.48
CA GLU A 197 24.76 -5.85 16.40
C GLU A 197 23.78 -6.92 16.94
N ALA A 198 24.07 -7.51 18.11
CA ALA A 198 23.18 -8.50 18.70
C ALA A 198 21.83 -7.89 19.14
N TRP A 199 21.84 -6.67 19.64
CA TRP A 199 20.61 -5.97 20.01
C TRP A 199 19.76 -5.64 18.80
N ILE A 200 20.37 -5.16 17.71
CA ILE A 200 19.66 -4.90 16.43
C ILE A 200 19.08 -6.19 15.85
N ASN A 201 19.88 -7.25 15.78
CA ASN A 201 19.45 -8.54 15.21
C ASN A 201 18.33 -9.16 16.04
N LYS A 202 18.39 -9.05 17.37
CA LYS A 202 17.31 -9.46 18.29
C LYS A 202 16.04 -8.66 18.04
N GLY A 203 16.14 -7.32 17.90
CA GLY A 203 15.02 -6.45 17.56
C GLY A 203 14.37 -6.85 16.23
N ASN A 204 15.17 -7.03 15.18
CA ASN A 204 14.71 -7.49 13.88
C ASN A 204 14.02 -8.86 13.94
N CYS A 205 14.53 -9.77 14.78
CA CYS A 205 13.92 -11.07 14.99
C CYS A 205 12.56 -10.96 15.67
N PHE A 206 12.43 -10.10 16.69
CA PHE A 206 11.16 -9.81 17.34
C PHE A 206 10.12 -9.21 16.37
N VAL A 207 10.51 -8.30 15.47
CA VAL A 207 9.61 -7.77 14.43
C VAL A 207 9.06 -8.90 13.57
N ARG A 208 9.92 -9.84 13.14
CA ARG A 208 9.52 -10.98 12.28
C ARG A 208 8.53 -11.94 12.94
N ILE A 209 8.48 -12.00 14.29
CA ILE A 209 7.50 -12.77 15.05
C ILE A 209 6.40 -11.90 15.68
N ARG A 210 6.29 -10.64 15.23
CA ARG A 210 5.30 -9.64 15.64
C ARG A 210 5.32 -9.29 17.14
N LYS A 211 6.45 -9.48 17.82
CA LYS A 211 6.69 -9.02 19.18
C LYS A 211 7.26 -7.58 19.16
N TYR A 212 6.42 -6.66 18.70
CA TYR A 212 6.86 -5.28 18.41
C TYR A 212 7.31 -4.49 19.66
N LYS A 213 6.73 -4.75 20.84
CA LYS A 213 7.15 -4.08 22.08
C LYS A 213 8.57 -4.47 22.44
N GLU A 214 8.85 -5.79 22.46
CA GLU A 214 10.17 -6.33 22.72
C GLU A 214 11.21 -5.90 21.67
N ALA A 215 10.77 -5.70 20.44
CA ALA A 215 11.62 -5.15 19.39
C ALA A 215 12.04 -3.70 19.70
N VAL A 216 11.08 -2.85 20.10
CA VAL A 216 11.37 -1.46 20.49
C VAL A 216 12.35 -1.42 21.66
N ASP A 217 12.16 -2.26 22.69
CA ASP A 217 13.06 -2.35 23.85
C ASP A 217 14.49 -2.75 23.42
N ALA A 218 14.62 -3.68 22.47
CA ALA A 218 15.92 -4.08 21.93
C ALA A 218 16.60 -2.95 21.12
N TYR A 219 15.85 -2.23 20.30
CA TYR A 219 16.39 -1.07 19.58
C TYR A 219 16.77 0.07 20.54
N ASP A 220 16.01 0.28 21.62
CA ASP A 220 16.38 1.27 22.64
C ASP A 220 17.74 0.95 23.27
N LYS A 221 18.02 -0.34 23.55
CA LYS A 221 19.32 -0.78 24.04
C LYS A 221 20.43 -0.58 22.99
N ALA A 222 20.16 -0.85 21.72
CA ALA A 222 21.08 -0.58 20.63
C ALA A 222 21.39 0.93 20.52
N ILE A 223 20.38 1.78 20.64
CA ILE A 223 20.49 3.25 20.60
C ILE A 223 21.28 3.78 21.83
N GLU A 224 21.07 3.22 23.01
CA GLU A 224 21.87 3.55 24.21
C GLU A 224 23.38 3.28 23.97
N ILE A 225 23.72 2.23 23.24
CA ILE A 225 25.11 1.84 22.93
C ILE A 225 25.72 2.73 21.84
N LYS A 226 24.97 2.93 20.73
CA LYS A 226 25.39 3.73 19.56
C LYS A 226 24.30 4.75 19.17
N PRO A 227 24.19 5.90 19.88
CA PRO A 227 23.14 6.89 19.63
C PRO A 227 23.18 7.54 18.24
N THR A 228 24.32 7.51 17.60
CA THR A 228 24.56 8.13 16.29
C THR A 228 24.25 7.20 15.10
N GLU A 229 23.81 5.99 15.38
CA GLU A 229 23.49 5.04 14.32
C GLU A 229 22.05 5.25 13.82
N HIS A 230 21.91 5.90 12.68
CA HIS A 230 20.61 6.28 12.12
C HIS A 230 19.68 5.09 11.84
N ALA A 231 20.25 3.92 11.50
CA ALA A 231 19.48 2.72 11.16
C ALA A 231 18.65 2.23 12.34
N ALA A 232 19.22 2.20 13.56
CA ALA A 232 18.49 1.78 14.76
C ALA A 232 17.28 2.68 15.06
N TRP A 233 17.43 3.99 14.85
CA TRP A 233 16.32 4.94 14.99
C TRP A 233 15.24 4.72 13.92
N ALA A 234 15.63 4.43 12.68
CA ALA A 234 14.68 4.13 11.60
C ALA A 234 13.91 2.82 11.88
N ASP A 235 14.60 1.75 12.28
CA ASP A 235 14.00 0.45 12.62
C ASP A 235 13.03 0.57 13.80
N LYS A 236 13.40 1.34 14.82
CA LYS A 236 12.50 1.69 15.93
C LYS A 236 11.28 2.45 15.42
N GLY A 237 11.46 3.41 14.50
CA GLY A 237 10.38 4.18 13.90
C GLY A 237 9.37 3.31 13.17
N PHE A 238 9.82 2.41 12.31
CA PHE A 238 8.96 1.45 11.61
C PHE A 238 8.20 0.55 12.60
N THR A 239 8.91 0.04 13.62
CA THR A 239 8.30 -0.84 14.64
C THR A 239 7.25 -0.11 15.48
N LEU A 240 7.48 1.16 15.81
CA LEU A 240 6.50 1.99 16.50
C LEU A 240 5.26 2.26 15.63
N ALA A 241 5.45 2.45 14.32
CA ALA A 241 4.34 2.59 13.38
C ALA A 241 3.49 1.31 13.32
N ASP A 242 4.12 0.12 13.27
CA ASP A 242 3.44 -1.17 13.32
C ASP A 242 2.67 -1.40 14.63
N LEU A 243 3.15 -0.81 15.74
CA LEU A 243 2.45 -0.78 17.03
C LEU A 243 1.30 0.24 17.08
N GLY A 244 1.07 1.03 16.04
CA GLY A 244 0.13 2.14 16.04
C GLY A 244 0.57 3.36 16.86
N LYS A 245 1.83 3.40 17.33
CA LYS A 245 2.40 4.53 18.07
C LYS A 245 3.00 5.57 17.13
N HIS A 246 2.16 6.15 16.28
CA HIS A 246 2.59 6.98 15.15
C HIS A 246 3.36 8.25 15.55
N GLU A 247 3.01 8.91 16.67
CA GLU A 247 3.80 10.07 17.17
C GLU A 247 5.22 9.64 17.58
N GLY A 248 5.34 8.50 18.28
CA GLY A 248 6.64 7.93 18.62
C GLY A 248 7.47 7.58 17.39
N ALA A 249 6.80 7.06 16.33
CA ALA A 249 7.43 6.76 15.06
C ALA A 249 7.98 8.03 14.37
N VAL A 250 7.18 9.11 14.32
CA VAL A 250 7.63 10.41 13.78
C VAL A 250 8.87 10.92 14.51
N ASN A 251 8.89 10.83 15.85
CA ASN A 251 10.03 11.26 16.65
C ASN A 251 11.29 10.42 16.35
N ALA A 252 11.15 9.10 16.23
CA ALA A 252 12.26 8.21 15.88
C ALA A 252 12.78 8.48 14.46
N PHE A 253 11.90 8.68 13.47
CA PHE A 253 12.30 9.05 12.11
C PHE A 253 12.96 10.43 12.06
N ASN A 254 12.52 11.41 12.87
CA ASN A 254 13.18 12.70 12.95
C ASN A 254 14.64 12.55 13.42
N LYS A 255 14.90 11.68 14.41
CA LYS A 255 16.27 11.39 14.85
C LYS A 255 17.10 10.68 13.79
N ALA A 256 16.50 9.70 13.08
CA ALA A 256 17.16 9.05 11.95
C ALA A 256 17.55 10.05 10.84
N ILE A 257 16.68 11.00 10.52
CA ILE A 257 16.88 12.05 9.52
C ILE A 257 17.92 13.08 9.99
N GLU A 258 17.92 13.45 11.28
CA GLU A 258 18.93 14.34 11.87
C GLU A 258 20.35 13.76 11.70
N LEU A 259 20.48 12.45 11.90
CA LEU A 259 21.74 11.72 11.77
C LEU A 259 22.12 11.44 10.31
N LYS A 260 21.14 11.19 9.45
CA LYS A 260 21.31 10.93 8.02
C LYS A 260 20.22 11.62 7.20
N PRO A 261 20.43 12.88 6.79
CA PRO A 261 19.43 13.68 6.07
C PRO A 261 19.00 13.11 4.71
N ASP A 262 19.82 12.30 4.07
CA ASP A 262 19.56 11.63 2.80
C ASP A 262 18.97 10.23 2.94
N SER A 263 18.45 9.87 4.11
CA SER A 263 17.76 8.60 4.34
C SER A 263 16.35 8.64 3.75
N TYR A 264 16.19 8.22 2.49
CA TYR A 264 14.87 8.13 1.85
C TYR A 264 13.88 7.24 2.61
N ALA A 265 14.38 6.15 3.23
CA ALA A 265 13.55 5.24 4.01
C ALA A 265 12.97 5.92 5.25
N ALA A 266 13.77 6.72 5.97
CA ALA A 266 13.31 7.45 7.14
C ALA A 266 12.31 8.56 6.77
N TRP A 267 12.54 9.28 5.68
CA TRP A 267 11.59 10.26 5.16
C TRP A 267 10.26 9.63 4.75
N ASN A 268 10.29 8.53 3.99
CA ASN A 268 9.07 7.82 3.60
C ASN A 268 8.32 7.25 4.81
N GLY A 269 9.04 6.65 5.77
CA GLY A 269 8.46 6.15 7.03
C GLY A 269 7.81 7.27 7.85
N LYS A 270 8.46 8.44 7.95
CA LYS A 270 7.89 9.65 8.56
C LYS A 270 6.60 10.07 7.87
N GLY A 271 6.59 10.09 6.54
CA GLY A 271 5.40 10.41 5.74
C GLY A 271 4.23 9.47 6.05
N LEU A 272 4.48 8.16 6.09
CA LEU A 272 3.47 7.16 6.43
C LEU A 272 2.92 7.34 7.85
N ALA A 273 3.79 7.61 8.83
CA ALA A 273 3.38 7.84 10.21
C ALA A 273 2.54 9.12 10.36
N LEU A 274 2.91 10.20 9.68
CA LEU A 274 2.16 11.47 9.64
C LEU A 274 0.81 11.30 8.95
N ASP A 275 0.76 10.55 7.85
CA ASP A 275 -0.49 10.23 7.14
C ASP A 275 -1.47 9.45 8.03
N ALA A 276 -0.96 8.49 8.81
CA ALA A 276 -1.74 7.74 9.80
C ALA A 276 -2.27 8.62 10.95
N LEU A 277 -1.58 9.71 11.28
CA LEU A 277 -2.03 10.73 12.24
C LEU A 277 -3.01 11.75 11.63
N GLY A 278 -3.28 11.70 10.33
CA GLY A 278 -4.09 12.70 9.63
C GLY A 278 -3.36 14.04 9.37
N ARG A 279 -2.03 14.09 9.58
CA ARG A 279 -1.18 15.28 9.34
C ARG A 279 -0.70 15.29 7.88
N TYR A 280 -1.67 15.43 6.97
CA TYR A 280 -1.46 15.18 5.54
C TYR A 280 -0.48 16.13 4.86
N GLU A 281 -0.49 17.42 5.20
CA GLU A 281 0.43 18.41 4.61
C GLU A 281 1.89 18.13 5.00
N GLU A 282 2.11 17.70 6.24
CA GLU A 282 3.43 17.31 6.70
C GLU A 282 3.89 15.99 6.07
N ALA A 283 2.94 15.05 5.87
CA ALA A 283 3.21 13.81 5.15
C ALA A 283 3.65 14.07 3.70
N LEU A 284 2.97 15.00 3.00
CA LEU A 284 3.35 15.42 1.64
C LEU A 284 4.78 15.97 1.61
N THR A 285 5.14 16.83 2.56
CA THR A 285 6.51 17.35 2.67
C THR A 285 7.54 16.22 2.84
N ALA A 286 7.21 15.21 3.64
CA ALA A 286 8.10 14.07 3.84
C ALA A 286 8.24 13.20 2.57
N TYR A 287 7.15 12.96 1.84
CA TYR A 287 7.20 12.24 0.55
C TYR A 287 7.93 13.04 -0.53
N GLU A 288 7.81 14.37 -0.54
CA GLU A 288 8.56 15.23 -1.46
C GLU A 288 10.07 15.14 -1.21
N LYS A 289 10.49 15.11 0.06
CA LYS A 289 11.89 14.85 0.42
C LYS A 289 12.34 13.45 0.02
N THR A 290 11.48 12.44 0.16
CA THR A 290 11.78 11.09 -0.33
C THR A 290 12.02 11.09 -1.84
N ILE A 291 11.16 11.76 -2.60
CA ILE A 291 11.24 11.87 -4.07
C ILE A 291 12.46 12.70 -4.51
N GLU A 292 12.82 13.75 -3.76
CA GLU A 292 14.02 14.55 -4.02
C GLU A 292 15.29 13.69 -3.91
N ILE A 293 15.36 12.82 -2.89
CA ILE A 293 16.49 11.91 -2.67
C ILE A 293 16.48 10.74 -3.66
N GLN A 294 15.30 10.15 -3.87
CA GLN A 294 15.10 8.99 -4.75
C GLN A 294 13.94 9.24 -5.71
N PRO A 295 14.16 9.87 -6.88
CA PRO A 295 13.13 10.24 -7.83
C PRO A 295 12.34 9.06 -8.44
N ASP A 296 12.94 7.88 -8.47
CA ASP A 296 12.36 6.62 -8.95
C ASP A 296 11.69 5.79 -7.83
N SER A 297 11.36 6.40 -6.70
CA SER A 297 10.64 5.75 -5.61
C SER A 297 9.16 5.61 -5.95
N TYR A 298 8.76 4.45 -6.51
CA TYR A 298 7.35 4.11 -6.78
C TYR A 298 6.47 4.30 -5.53
N GLY A 299 6.94 3.82 -4.37
CA GLY A 299 6.18 3.90 -3.11
C GLY A 299 5.92 5.34 -2.66
N ALA A 300 6.92 6.23 -2.78
CA ALA A 300 6.76 7.63 -2.39
C ALA A 300 5.77 8.38 -3.29
N TRP A 301 5.82 8.16 -4.61
CA TRP A 301 4.86 8.74 -5.55
C TRP A 301 3.44 8.21 -5.30
N THR A 302 3.27 6.91 -5.04
CA THR A 302 1.97 6.32 -4.73
C THR A 302 1.40 6.87 -3.43
N ASN A 303 2.20 6.95 -2.36
CA ASN A 303 1.79 7.48 -1.07
C ASN A 303 1.44 8.97 -1.17
N LYS A 304 2.24 9.77 -1.90
CA LYS A 304 1.93 11.17 -2.21
C LYS A 304 0.57 11.28 -2.89
N GLY A 305 0.29 10.45 -3.89
CA GLY A 305 -0.99 10.41 -4.57
C GLY A 305 -2.16 10.09 -3.63
N LEU A 306 -2.01 9.08 -2.77
CA LEU A 306 -3.02 8.71 -1.77
C LEU A 306 -3.31 9.84 -0.78
N THR A 307 -2.27 10.52 -0.30
CA THR A 307 -2.41 11.64 0.64
C THR A 307 -3.07 12.84 -0.03
N LEU A 308 -2.71 13.16 -1.29
CA LEU A 308 -3.35 14.21 -2.08
C LEU A 308 -4.84 13.91 -2.31
N ALA A 309 -5.18 12.64 -2.59
CA ALA A 309 -6.57 12.20 -2.74
C ALA A 309 -7.38 12.42 -1.44
N ARG A 310 -6.81 12.11 -0.27
CA ARG A 310 -7.45 12.38 1.04
C ARG A 310 -7.68 13.86 1.30
N LEU A 311 -6.82 14.72 0.80
CA LEU A 311 -6.97 16.18 0.85
C LEU A 311 -7.94 16.73 -0.20
N GLY A 312 -8.55 15.89 -1.05
CA GLY A 312 -9.41 16.31 -2.15
C GLY A 312 -8.66 16.96 -3.33
N LYS A 313 -7.32 16.90 -3.35
CA LYS A 313 -6.48 17.43 -4.42
C LYS A 313 -6.37 16.41 -5.57
N HIS A 314 -7.53 16.07 -6.16
CA HIS A 314 -7.68 14.97 -7.12
C HIS A 314 -6.78 15.11 -8.36
N ALA A 315 -6.63 16.32 -8.89
CA ALA A 315 -5.78 16.54 -10.07
C ALA A 315 -4.29 16.28 -9.79
N GLU A 316 -3.80 16.74 -8.64
CA GLU A 316 -2.42 16.52 -8.21
C GLU A 316 -2.18 15.03 -7.88
N ALA A 317 -3.18 14.35 -7.30
CA ALA A 317 -3.12 12.90 -7.05
C ALA A 317 -2.97 12.10 -8.36
N VAL A 318 -3.71 12.45 -9.42
CA VAL A 318 -3.58 11.83 -10.75
C VAL A 318 -2.16 11.99 -11.27
N VAL A 319 -1.56 13.19 -11.17
CA VAL A 319 -0.16 13.43 -11.60
C VAL A 319 0.82 12.56 -10.82
N ALA A 320 0.63 12.44 -9.50
CA ALA A 320 1.48 11.60 -8.67
C ALA A 320 1.38 10.11 -9.05
N TYR A 321 0.17 9.61 -9.30
CA TYR A 321 -0.03 8.23 -9.79
C TYR A 321 0.54 8.02 -11.20
N GLU A 322 0.51 9.02 -12.07
CA GLU A 322 1.16 8.94 -13.39
C GLU A 322 2.68 8.78 -13.27
N LYS A 323 3.29 9.50 -12.34
CA LYS A 323 4.72 9.34 -12.04
C LYS A 323 5.02 7.95 -11.47
N ALA A 324 4.19 7.46 -10.54
CA ALA A 324 4.32 6.08 -10.04
C ALA A 324 4.21 5.04 -11.16
N LEU A 325 3.26 5.20 -12.09
CA LEU A 325 3.05 4.30 -13.22
C LEU A 325 4.14 4.40 -14.30
N GLN A 326 4.87 5.52 -14.39
CA GLN A 326 6.07 5.61 -15.23
C GLN A 326 7.22 4.74 -14.69
N ILE A 327 7.29 4.56 -13.36
CA ILE A 327 8.28 3.73 -12.68
C ILE A 327 7.86 2.26 -12.70
N GLN A 328 6.60 1.98 -12.34
CA GLN A 328 6.02 0.64 -12.32
C GLN A 328 4.68 0.61 -13.09
N PRO A 329 4.70 0.33 -14.41
CA PRO A 329 3.51 0.37 -15.26
C PRO A 329 2.46 -0.71 -14.97
N ASP A 330 2.86 -1.81 -14.35
CA ASP A 330 2.05 -2.99 -14.07
C ASP A 330 1.38 -2.99 -12.69
N SER A 331 1.28 -1.83 -12.05
CA SER A 331 0.55 -1.70 -10.79
C SER A 331 -0.94 -1.51 -11.00
N TYR A 332 -1.70 -2.57 -10.78
CA TYR A 332 -3.17 -2.53 -10.85
C TYR A 332 -3.77 -1.67 -9.73
N GLU A 333 -3.15 -1.62 -8.54
CA GLU A 333 -3.61 -0.75 -7.44
C GLU A 333 -3.51 0.73 -7.82
N THR A 334 -2.36 1.15 -8.35
CA THR A 334 -2.14 2.55 -8.74
C THR A 334 -3.06 2.96 -9.89
N LEU A 335 -3.28 2.07 -10.87
CA LEU A 335 -4.26 2.29 -11.94
C LEU A 335 -5.68 2.42 -11.38
N THR A 336 -6.06 1.59 -10.40
CA THR A 336 -7.37 1.66 -9.75
C THR A 336 -7.56 2.98 -9.00
N ASN A 337 -6.54 3.39 -8.23
CA ASN A 337 -6.56 4.67 -7.51
C ASN A 337 -6.64 5.85 -8.48
N LYS A 338 -5.82 5.85 -9.54
CA LYS A 338 -5.89 6.87 -10.61
C LYS A 338 -7.29 6.94 -11.22
N GLY A 339 -7.90 5.79 -11.52
CA GLY A 339 -9.25 5.72 -12.05
C GLY A 339 -10.29 6.34 -11.12
N GLY A 340 -10.15 6.13 -9.81
CA GLY A 340 -10.97 6.75 -8.77
C GLY A 340 -10.87 8.27 -8.77
N GLU A 341 -9.65 8.82 -8.84
CA GLU A 341 -9.43 10.26 -8.85
C GLU A 341 -9.91 10.92 -10.16
N LEU A 342 -9.73 10.25 -11.28
CA LEU A 342 -10.28 10.70 -12.57
C LEU A 342 -11.82 10.74 -12.55
N PHE A 343 -12.47 9.79 -11.86
CA PHE A 343 -13.91 9.83 -11.63
C PHE A 343 -14.34 11.07 -10.84
N GLN A 344 -13.62 11.39 -9.75
CA GLN A 344 -13.92 12.60 -8.94
C GLN A 344 -13.76 13.89 -9.76
N LEU A 345 -12.85 13.91 -10.72
CA LEU A 345 -12.64 15.02 -11.64
C LEU A 345 -13.68 15.07 -12.79
N GLY A 346 -14.61 14.11 -12.87
CA GLY A 346 -15.58 14.00 -13.97
C GLY A 346 -14.96 13.52 -15.30
N LYS A 347 -13.70 13.05 -15.29
CA LYS A 347 -12.99 12.55 -16.48
C LYS A 347 -13.29 11.05 -16.69
N TYR A 348 -14.55 10.77 -17.03
CA TYR A 348 -15.10 9.42 -17.01
C TYR A 348 -14.44 8.47 -18.01
N GLU A 349 -14.15 8.93 -19.22
CA GLU A 349 -13.52 8.12 -20.26
C GLU A 349 -12.07 7.73 -19.89
N GLU A 350 -11.32 8.66 -19.29
CA GLU A 350 -9.97 8.39 -18.80
C GLU A 350 -10.01 7.43 -17.59
N ALA A 351 -11.02 7.58 -16.70
CA ALA A 351 -11.22 6.67 -15.58
C ALA A 351 -11.48 5.22 -16.07
N ILE A 352 -12.34 5.04 -17.08
CA ILE A 352 -12.59 3.71 -17.68
C ILE A 352 -11.30 3.12 -18.24
N LYS A 353 -10.49 3.90 -18.96
CA LYS A 353 -9.20 3.42 -19.48
C LYS A 353 -8.25 2.95 -18.37
N ALA A 354 -8.20 3.70 -17.25
CA ALA A 354 -7.39 3.31 -16.10
C ALA A 354 -7.89 2.01 -15.44
N PHE A 355 -9.21 1.88 -15.25
CA PHE A 355 -9.80 0.66 -14.74
C PHE A 355 -9.62 -0.53 -15.69
N ASP A 356 -9.77 -0.33 -17.01
CA ASP A 356 -9.52 -1.39 -17.99
C ASP A 356 -8.07 -1.85 -17.99
N GLY A 357 -7.12 -0.94 -17.78
CA GLY A 357 -5.71 -1.27 -17.56
C GLY A 357 -5.52 -2.14 -16.33
N ALA A 358 -6.13 -1.76 -15.21
CA ALA A 358 -6.06 -2.54 -13.96
C ALA A 358 -6.71 -3.92 -14.10
N ILE A 359 -7.86 -4.03 -14.80
CA ILE A 359 -8.55 -5.30 -15.07
C ILE A 359 -7.69 -6.25 -15.91
N LYS A 360 -6.95 -5.76 -16.89
CA LYS A 360 -6.04 -6.58 -17.70
C LYS A 360 -4.92 -7.20 -16.84
N LEU A 361 -4.43 -6.46 -15.86
CA LEU A 361 -3.37 -6.92 -14.97
C LEU A 361 -3.90 -7.87 -13.89
N ARG A 362 -5.06 -7.55 -13.34
CA ARG A 362 -5.67 -8.32 -12.26
C ARG A 362 -7.20 -8.37 -12.37
N PRO A 363 -7.74 -9.32 -13.16
CA PRO A 363 -9.17 -9.42 -13.41
C PRO A 363 -10.00 -9.88 -12.20
N ASP A 364 -9.36 -10.44 -11.17
CA ASP A 364 -9.94 -10.90 -9.91
C ASP A 364 -9.90 -9.86 -8.78
N TYR A 365 -9.62 -8.58 -9.09
CA TYR A 365 -9.61 -7.50 -8.12
C TYR A 365 -10.98 -6.78 -8.07
N PRO A 366 -11.84 -7.02 -7.05
CA PRO A 366 -13.23 -6.58 -7.08
C PRO A 366 -13.40 -5.06 -7.04
N GLN A 367 -12.44 -4.33 -6.44
CA GLN A 367 -12.50 -2.86 -6.34
C GLN A 367 -12.50 -2.19 -7.70
N VAL A 368 -11.76 -2.73 -8.67
CA VAL A 368 -11.68 -2.15 -10.01
C VAL A 368 -12.99 -2.29 -10.76
N TRP A 369 -13.65 -3.44 -10.63
CA TRP A 369 -14.95 -3.66 -11.23
C TRP A 369 -16.03 -2.79 -10.61
N ASN A 370 -16.01 -2.61 -9.28
CA ASN A 370 -16.91 -1.69 -8.59
C ASN A 370 -16.69 -0.25 -9.05
N GLY A 371 -15.43 0.22 -9.13
CA GLY A 371 -15.08 1.55 -9.63
C GLY A 371 -15.54 1.78 -11.07
N LYS A 372 -15.25 0.82 -11.97
CA LYS A 372 -15.71 0.89 -13.37
C LYS A 372 -17.23 0.94 -13.47
N GLY A 373 -17.93 0.12 -12.67
CA GLY A 373 -19.40 0.12 -12.61
C GLY A 373 -19.96 1.48 -12.21
N TRP A 374 -19.36 2.16 -11.24
CA TRP A 374 -19.73 3.51 -10.84
C TRP A 374 -19.59 4.54 -11.98
N VAL A 375 -18.49 4.51 -12.70
CA VAL A 375 -18.29 5.41 -13.85
C VAL A 375 -19.33 5.17 -14.93
N LEU A 376 -19.60 3.90 -15.26
CA LEU A 376 -20.60 3.51 -16.26
C LEU A 376 -22.02 3.94 -15.85
N LEU A 377 -22.35 3.83 -14.57
CA LEU A 377 -23.62 4.31 -14.02
C LEU A 377 -23.78 5.84 -14.23
N ARG A 378 -22.72 6.61 -13.97
CA ARG A 378 -22.71 8.08 -14.18
C ARG A 378 -22.82 8.48 -15.65
N LEU A 379 -22.27 7.67 -16.55
CA LEU A 379 -22.37 7.85 -18.00
C LEU A 379 -23.72 7.40 -18.59
N GLY A 380 -24.65 6.85 -17.75
CA GLY A 380 -25.91 6.29 -18.23
C GLY A 380 -25.77 4.96 -18.98
N LYS A 381 -24.60 4.32 -18.93
CA LYS A 381 -24.34 3.00 -19.54
C LYS A 381 -24.76 1.88 -18.57
N PHE A 382 -26.05 1.86 -18.25
CA PHE A 382 -26.60 1.04 -17.17
C PHE A 382 -26.38 -0.45 -17.34
N MET A 383 -26.53 -0.98 -18.58
CA MET A 383 -26.31 -2.41 -18.84
C MET A 383 -24.85 -2.85 -18.63
N GLU A 384 -23.89 -2.00 -19.01
CA GLU A 384 -22.46 -2.25 -18.79
C GLU A 384 -22.11 -2.14 -17.30
N ALA A 385 -22.76 -1.19 -16.58
CA ALA A 385 -22.62 -1.05 -15.15
C ALA A 385 -23.09 -2.31 -14.40
N VAL A 386 -24.26 -2.85 -14.76
CA VAL A 386 -24.79 -4.11 -14.20
C VAL A 386 -23.77 -5.24 -14.39
N LYS A 387 -23.22 -5.42 -15.61
CA LYS A 387 -22.20 -6.45 -15.88
C LYS A 387 -20.95 -6.27 -15.01
N SER A 388 -20.53 -5.03 -14.78
CA SER A 388 -19.35 -4.74 -13.92
C SER A 388 -19.62 -5.10 -12.46
N PHE A 389 -20.81 -4.77 -11.92
CA PHE A 389 -21.20 -5.14 -10.56
C PHE A 389 -21.42 -6.65 -10.40
N ASP A 390 -21.89 -7.35 -11.44
CA ASP A 390 -21.98 -8.80 -11.44
C ASP A 390 -20.61 -9.46 -11.30
N LYS A 391 -19.57 -8.89 -11.90
CA LYS A 391 -18.19 -9.37 -11.72
C LYS A 391 -17.74 -9.29 -10.27
N VAL A 392 -18.08 -8.23 -9.54
CA VAL A 392 -17.80 -8.15 -8.10
C VAL A 392 -18.44 -9.32 -7.34
N SER A 393 -19.71 -9.64 -7.64
CA SER A 393 -20.43 -10.74 -7.00
C SER A 393 -19.91 -12.13 -7.38
N GLN A 394 -19.27 -12.26 -8.55
CA GLN A 394 -18.60 -13.50 -8.98
C GLN A 394 -17.24 -13.69 -8.29
N ILE A 395 -16.51 -12.58 -8.05
CA ILE A 395 -15.19 -12.60 -7.44
C ILE A 395 -15.29 -12.81 -5.93
N ILE A 396 -16.20 -12.10 -5.25
CA ILE A 396 -16.39 -12.22 -3.80
C ILE A 396 -17.49 -13.24 -3.53
N SER A 397 -17.14 -14.39 -2.95
CA SER A 397 -18.12 -15.40 -2.51
C SER A 397 -18.99 -14.88 -1.36
N ASP A 398 -20.12 -15.56 -1.08
CA ASP A 398 -20.97 -15.21 0.07
C ASP A 398 -20.27 -15.52 1.40
N GLU A 399 -19.45 -16.57 1.44
CA GLU A 399 -18.64 -16.94 2.60
C GLU A 399 -17.56 -15.88 2.90
N GLU A 400 -16.85 -15.38 1.89
CA GLU A 400 -15.87 -14.30 2.06
C GLU A 400 -16.54 -13.01 2.53
N ALA A 401 -17.71 -12.67 1.99
CA ALA A 401 -18.48 -11.52 2.44
C ALA A 401 -18.98 -11.67 3.89
N ALA A 402 -19.29 -12.89 4.33
CA ALA A 402 -19.70 -13.14 5.72
C ALA A 402 -18.53 -13.00 6.71
N ASN A 403 -17.32 -13.39 6.31
CA ASN A 403 -16.17 -13.50 7.20
C ASN A 403 -15.20 -12.30 7.13
N ILE A 404 -15.20 -11.54 6.04
CA ILE A 404 -14.24 -10.46 5.79
C ILE A 404 -14.98 -9.12 5.64
N PRO A 405 -14.96 -8.23 6.65
CA PRO A 405 -15.73 -6.97 6.65
C PRO A 405 -15.46 -6.07 5.43
N ARG A 406 -14.21 -6.04 4.93
CA ARG A 406 -13.86 -5.28 3.73
C ARG A 406 -14.52 -5.84 2.47
N GLN A 407 -14.57 -7.16 2.32
CA GLN A 407 -15.21 -7.82 1.19
C GLN A 407 -16.74 -7.66 1.27
N ALA A 408 -17.31 -7.78 2.46
CA ALA A 408 -18.72 -7.49 2.71
C ALA A 408 -19.09 -6.08 2.20
N LYS A 409 -18.29 -5.07 2.57
CA LYS A 409 -18.53 -3.69 2.15
C LYS A 409 -18.56 -3.54 0.64
N ILE A 410 -17.54 -4.04 -0.05
CA ILE A 410 -17.43 -3.93 -1.51
C ILE A 410 -18.61 -4.63 -2.20
N LYS A 411 -18.98 -5.81 -1.71
CA LYS A 411 -20.04 -6.62 -2.30
C LYS A 411 -21.43 -5.99 -2.12
N TYR A 412 -21.80 -5.54 -0.91
CA TYR A 412 -23.11 -4.92 -0.72
C TYR A 412 -23.21 -3.57 -1.46
N GLU A 413 -22.14 -2.78 -1.54
CA GLU A 413 -22.12 -1.54 -2.32
C GLU A 413 -22.32 -1.83 -3.83
N ALA A 414 -21.62 -2.83 -4.37
CA ALA A 414 -21.81 -3.24 -5.76
C ALA A 414 -23.22 -3.73 -6.05
N LEU A 415 -23.81 -4.53 -5.16
CA LEU A 415 -25.19 -5.01 -5.29
C LEU A 415 -26.21 -3.87 -5.19
N SER A 416 -25.99 -2.91 -4.29
CA SER A 416 -26.81 -1.69 -4.18
C SER A 416 -26.79 -0.90 -5.49
N ASN A 417 -25.61 -0.66 -6.04
CA ASN A 417 -25.44 0.11 -7.28
C ASN A 417 -25.98 -0.66 -8.50
N LYS A 418 -25.85 -1.99 -8.50
CA LYS A 418 -26.52 -2.83 -9.48
C LYS A 418 -28.04 -2.63 -9.45
N GLY A 419 -28.64 -2.63 -8.26
CA GLY A 419 -30.05 -2.36 -8.05
C GLY A 419 -30.46 -1.00 -8.63
N LEU A 420 -29.68 0.06 -8.36
CA LEU A 420 -29.92 1.40 -8.91
C LEU A 420 -29.84 1.41 -10.44
N ALA A 421 -28.83 0.74 -11.03
CA ALA A 421 -28.71 0.63 -12.49
C ALA A 421 -29.90 -0.11 -13.11
N LEU A 422 -30.40 -1.15 -12.43
CA LEU A 422 -31.55 -1.92 -12.87
C LEU A 422 -32.86 -1.11 -12.78
N ILE A 423 -33.03 -0.24 -11.79
CA ILE A 423 -34.15 0.72 -11.74
C ILE A 423 -34.13 1.62 -12.98
N GLN A 424 -32.97 2.15 -13.37
CA GLN A 424 -32.86 2.99 -14.57
C GLN A 424 -33.17 2.22 -15.88
N LEU A 425 -32.99 0.91 -15.86
CA LEU A 425 -33.37 0.00 -16.96
C LEU A 425 -34.83 -0.47 -16.84
N GLN A 426 -35.57 0.01 -15.85
CA GLN A 426 -36.96 -0.41 -15.53
C GLN A 426 -37.10 -1.92 -15.24
N ASN A 427 -35.98 -2.57 -14.86
CA ASN A 427 -35.97 -3.99 -14.46
C ASN A 427 -36.11 -4.10 -12.94
N TYR A 428 -37.30 -3.79 -12.45
CA TYR A 428 -37.56 -3.62 -11.01
C TYR A 428 -37.50 -4.95 -10.23
N GLU A 429 -37.89 -6.09 -10.82
CA GLU A 429 -37.78 -7.41 -10.19
C GLU A 429 -36.32 -7.77 -9.87
N GLU A 430 -35.44 -7.60 -10.83
CA GLU A 430 -34.00 -7.85 -10.62
C GLU A 430 -33.37 -6.82 -9.68
N ALA A 431 -33.86 -5.57 -9.69
CA ALA A 431 -33.44 -4.55 -8.73
C ALA A 431 -33.76 -4.96 -7.29
N VAL A 432 -35.00 -5.43 -7.02
CA VAL A 432 -35.39 -5.93 -5.71
C VAL A 432 -34.50 -7.09 -5.28
N LYS A 433 -34.23 -8.07 -6.16
CA LYS A 433 -33.32 -9.19 -5.85
C LYS A 433 -31.89 -8.71 -5.51
N ALA A 434 -31.40 -7.68 -6.21
CA ALA A 434 -30.08 -7.12 -5.94
C ALA A 434 -30.04 -6.44 -4.56
N PHE A 435 -31.07 -5.65 -4.22
CA PHE A 435 -31.19 -5.04 -2.89
C PHE A 435 -31.35 -6.10 -1.79
N ASP A 436 -32.12 -7.15 -2.00
CA ASP A 436 -32.25 -8.25 -1.03
C ASP A 436 -30.91 -8.91 -0.72
N LYS A 437 -30.11 -9.19 -1.75
CA LYS A 437 -28.75 -9.71 -1.56
C LYS A 437 -27.86 -8.73 -0.79
N ALA A 438 -27.94 -7.43 -1.09
CA ALA A 438 -27.20 -6.40 -0.37
C ALA A 438 -27.62 -6.31 1.11
N ILE A 439 -28.93 -6.35 1.39
CA ILE A 439 -29.52 -6.34 2.73
C ILE A 439 -29.11 -7.59 3.54
N ASN A 440 -29.03 -8.75 2.92
CA ASN A 440 -28.58 -9.97 3.58
C ASN A 440 -27.12 -9.87 4.05
N ILE A 441 -26.28 -9.11 3.35
CA ILE A 441 -24.89 -8.85 3.75
C ILE A 441 -24.84 -7.76 4.84
N LYS A 442 -25.64 -6.70 4.69
CA LYS A 442 -25.65 -5.55 5.60
C LYS A 442 -27.06 -4.98 5.73
N SER A 443 -27.78 -5.44 6.76
CA SER A 443 -29.20 -5.13 6.98
C SER A 443 -29.46 -3.78 7.67
N ASP A 444 -28.43 -3.14 8.24
CA ASP A 444 -28.50 -1.90 9.01
C ASP A 444 -28.33 -0.63 8.17
N VAL A 445 -28.29 -0.76 6.85
CA VAL A 445 -28.16 0.37 5.91
C VAL A 445 -29.58 0.79 5.45
N PHE A 446 -30.12 1.85 6.02
CA PHE A 446 -31.49 2.31 5.72
C PHE A 446 -31.71 2.65 4.24
N SER A 447 -30.70 3.15 3.52
CA SER A 447 -30.83 3.48 2.10
C SER A 447 -31.12 2.27 1.19
N LEU A 448 -30.64 1.08 1.55
CA LEU A 448 -30.96 -0.16 0.82
C LEU A 448 -32.45 -0.48 0.90
N TRP A 449 -33.04 -0.30 2.07
CA TRP A 449 -34.47 -0.52 2.29
C TRP A 449 -35.32 0.52 1.56
N ILE A 450 -34.88 1.79 1.50
CA ILE A 450 -35.56 2.83 0.70
C ILE A 450 -35.54 2.46 -0.78
N ASN A 451 -34.38 2.12 -1.33
CA ASN A 451 -34.24 1.77 -2.75
C ASN A 451 -35.04 0.53 -3.12
N LYS A 452 -35.04 -0.48 -2.24
CA LYS A 452 -35.91 -1.67 -2.39
C LYS A 452 -37.39 -1.26 -2.40
N GLY A 453 -37.80 -0.42 -1.43
CA GLY A 453 -39.19 0.09 -1.35
C GLY A 453 -39.61 0.81 -2.63
N LEU A 454 -38.75 1.67 -3.17
CA LEU A 454 -39.02 2.37 -4.43
C LEU A 454 -39.19 1.42 -5.63
N ALA A 455 -38.34 0.39 -5.73
CA ALA A 455 -38.48 -0.63 -6.77
C ALA A 455 -39.79 -1.42 -6.62
N LEU A 456 -40.19 -1.73 -5.39
CA LEU A 456 -41.46 -2.43 -5.09
C LEU A 456 -42.69 -1.56 -5.40
N VAL A 457 -42.63 -0.24 -5.21
CA VAL A 457 -43.69 0.69 -5.65
C VAL A 457 -43.91 0.57 -7.16
N GLN A 458 -42.82 0.56 -7.95
CA GLN A 458 -42.96 0.43 -9.41
C GLN A 458 -43.56 -0.92 -9.86
N LEU A 459 -43.44 -1.94 -9.02
CA LEU A 459 -44.07 -3.24 -9.21
C LEU A 459 -45.50 -3.32 -8.63
N MET A 460 -46.04 -2.22 -8.11
CA MET A 460 -47.34 -2.16 -7.38
C MET A 460 -47.42 -3.10 -6.17
N LYS A 461 -46.26 -3.52 -5.62
CA LYS A 461 -46.19 -4.36 -4.43
C LYS A 461 -46.22 -3.51 -3.16
N PHE A 462 -47.36 -2.85 -2.94
CA PHE A 462 -47.49 -1.80 -1.94
C PHE A 462 -47.26 -2.28 -0.51
N GLN A 463 -47.74 -3.48 -0.12
CA GLN A 463 -47.49 -3.98 1.22
C GLN A 463 -46.01 -4.25 1.49
N GLU A 464 -45.33 -4.95 0.56
CA GLU A 464 -43.89 -5.22 0.67
C GLU A 464 -43.07 -3.90 0.70
N SER A 465 -43.53 -2.89 -0.05
CA SER A 465 -42.91 -1.55 -0.07
C SER A 465 -43.04 -0.84 1.29
N LEU A 466 -44.25 -0.90 1.92
CA LEU A 466 -44.47 -0.35 3.26
C LEU A 466 -43.56 -1.03 4.30
N ASP A 467 -43.39 -2.36 4.20
CA ASP A 467 -42.51 -3.11 5.09
C ASP A 467 -41.06 -2.64 4.95
N ALA A 468 -40.61 -2.42 3.70
CA ALA A 468 -39.26 -1.90 3.42
C ALA A 468 -39.07 -0.47 3.97
N PHE A 469 -40.00 0.46 3.70
CA PHE A 469 -39.91 1.83 4.25
C PHE A 469 -40.01 1.86 5.77
N SER A 470 -40.84 0.96 6.35
CA SER A 470 -40.95 0.83 7.80
C SER A 470 -39.66 0.37 8.43
N LYS A 471 -38.94 -0.56 7.78
CA LYS A 471 -37.62 -0.97 8.21
C LYS A 471 -36.61 0.18 8.12
N ALA A 472 -36.63 0.96 7.04
CA ALA A 472 -35.79 2.13 6.89
C ALA A 472 -36.03 3.16 8.01
N THR A 473 -37.28 3.47 8.35
CA THR A 473 -37.65 4.39 9.43
C THR A 473 -37.31 3.86 10.83
N THR A 474 -37.27 2.55 11.02
CA THR A 474 -36.82 1.91 12.28
C THR A 474 -35.32 2.01 12.44
N LEU A 475 -34.55 1.82 11.36
CA LEU A 475 -33.08 1.93 11.37
C LEU A 475 -32.59 3.35 11.59
N SER A 476 -33.31 4.32 11.05
CA SER A 476 -33.00 5.74 11.24
C SER A 476 -34.32 6.54 11.32
N GLY A 477 -34.64 7.04 12.52
CA GLY A 477 -35.86 7.80 12.77
C GLY A 477 -35.95 9.13 12.02
N ASN A 478 -34.82 9.66 11.55
CA ASN A 478 -34.71 10.99 10.92
C ASN A 478 -34.75 10.95 9.39
N VAL A 479 -35.27 9.89 8.79
CA VAL A 479 -35.33 9.74 7.33
C VAL A 479 -36.69 10.23 6.81
N HIS A 480 -36.78 11.55 6.56
CA HIS A 480 -38.00 12.20 6.08
C HIS A 480 -38.48 11.66 4.74
N GLU A 481 -37.57 11.27 3.84
CA GLU A 481 -37.91 10.67 2.54
C GLU A 481 -38.68 9.36 2.71
N ALA A 482 -38.24 8.49 3.62
CA ALA A 482 -38.92 7.21 3.86
C ALA A 482 -40.35 7.40 4.38
N TRP A 483 -40.56 8.39 5.25
CA TRP A 483 -41.90 8.76 5.72
C TRP A 483 -42.76 9.31 4.59
N ASN A 484 -42.20 10.16 3.74
CA ASN A 484 -42.92 10.67 2.57
C ASN A 484 -43.32 9.54 1.60
N TYR A 485 -42.42 8.59 1.33
CA TYR A 485 -42.75 7.44 0.49
C TYR A 485 -43.79 6.50 1.14
N LYS A 486 -43.76 6.33 2.46
CA LYS A 486 -44.85 5.63 3.18
C LYS A 486 -46.17 6.34 2.98
N GLY A 487 -46.21 7.65 3.08
CA GLY A 487 -47.40 8.45 2.81
C GLY A 487 -47.95 8.20 1.41
N TYR A 488 -47.10 8.26 0.40
CA TYR A 488 -47.46 7.95 -0.98
C TYR A 488 -48.02 6.54 -1.14
N VAL A 489 -47.40 5.52 -0.54
CA VAL A 489 -47.88 4.14 -0.63
C VAL A 489 -49.22 3.94 0.12
N PHE A 490 -49.42 4.57 1.27
CA PHE A 490 -50.70 4.56 1.95
C PHE A 490 -51.81 5.21 1.11
N GLU A 491 -51.49 6.29 0.41
CA GLU A 491 -52.43 6.97 -0.51
C GLU A 491 -52.84 6.03 -1.65
N GLU A 492 -51.88 5.34 -2.31
CA GLU A 492 -52.14 4.34 -3.36
C GLU A 492 -52.97 3.14 -2.87
N MET A 493 -52.87 2.84 -1.57
CA MET A 493 -53.70 1.79 -0.93
C MET A 493 -55.07 2.31 -0.45
N GLY A 494 -55.39 3.56 -0.67
CA GLY A 494 -56.64 4.19 -0.20
C GLY A 494 -56.68 4.47 1.30
N LYS A 495 -55.55 4.39 2.01
CA LYS A 495 -55.44 4.62 3.46
C LYS A 495 -55.11 6.08 3.75
N GLN A 496 -56.12 6.95 3.56
CA GLN A 496 -55.96 8.40 3.56
C GLN A 496 -55.43 8.96 4.88
N GLN A 497 -55.91 8.46 6.03
CA GLN A 497 -55.47 8.99 7.32
C GLN A 497 -54.03 8.60 7.62
N GLU A 498 -53.66 7.33 7.37
CA GLU A 498 -52.29 6.86 7.55
C GLU A 498 -51.32 7.60 6.60
N ALA A 499 -51.77 7.98 5.40
CA ALA A 499 -50.99 8.78 4.47
C ALA A 499 -50.70 10.19 5.03
N LEU A 500 -51.76 10.87 5.56
CA LEU A 500 -51.60 12.19 6.20
C LEU A 500 -50.65 12.13 7.40
N ASP A 501 -50.80 11.12 8.26
CA ASP A 501 -49.90 10.92 9.43
C ASP A 501 -48.45 10.72 9.01
N ALA A 502 -48.22 10.01 7.91
CA ALA A 502 -46.87 9.74 7.38
C ALA A 502 -46.26 11.03 6.78
N TYR A 503 -47.03 11.80 6.02
CA TYR A 503 -46.58 13.10 5.51
C TYR A 503 -46.28 14.08 6.64
N ASP A 504 -47.13 14.13 7.69
CA ASP A 504 -46.90 14.95 8.88
C ASP A 504 -45.61 14.56 9.61
N LYS A 505 -45.31 13.25 9.70
CA LYS A 505 -44.03 12.76 10.23
C LYS A 505 -42.85 13.25 9.39
N ALA A 506 -42.94 13.18 8.05
CA ALA A 506 -41.91 13.69 7.16
C ALA A 506 -41.64 15.19 7.38
N ILE A 507 -42.74 16.00 7.48
CA ILE A 507 -42.69 17.43 7.72
C ILE A 507 -42.17 17.75 9.14
N GLN A 508 -42.54 16.95 10.15
CA GLN A 508 -42.03 17.12 11.51
C GLN A 508 -40.50 16.92 11.57
N ILE A 509 -39.99 15.94 10.84
CA ILE A 509 -38.53 15.67 10.77
C ILE A 509 -37.82 16.78 9.98
N LYS A 510 -38.40 17.18 8.86
CA LYS A 510 -37.83 18.21 7.98
C LYS A 510 -38.90 19.20 7.56
N PRO A 511 -39.09 20.31 8.33
CA PRO A 511 -40.15 21.30 8.09
C PRO A 511 -40.07 22.00 6.73
N ASP A 512 -38.91 22.05 6.13
CA ASP A 512 -38.66 22.64 4.80
C ASP A 512 -38.70 21.60 3.65
N PHE A 513 -39.22 20.40 3.91
CA PHE A 513 -39.35 19.37 2.88
C PHE A 513 -40.59 19.62 2.01
N VAL A 514 -40.41 20.40 0.96
CA VAL A 514 -41.47 20.87 0.05
C VAL A 514 -42.21 19.70 -0.61
N GLY A 515 -41.52 18.57 -0.87
CA GLY A 515 -42.14 17.36 -1.43
C GLY A 515 -43.26 16.80 -0.57
N ALA A 516 -43.03 16.66 0.75
CA ALA A 516 -44.07 16.18 1.66
C ALA A 516 -45.21 17.18 1.86
N LEU A 517 -44.91 18.50 1.89
CA LEU A 517 -45.93 19.54 1.93
C LEU A 517 -46.83 19.50 0.68
N ASN A 518 -46.24 19.33 -0.51
CA ASN A 518 -47.02 19.19 -1.74
C ASN A 518 -47.91 17.96 -1.74
N ASN A 519 -47.36 16.79 -1.39
CA ASN A 519 -48.11 15.55 -1.36
C ASN A 519 -49.25 15.59 -0.32
N LYS A 520 -48.98 16.14 0.88
CA LYS A 520 -50.02 16.37 1.88
C LYS A 520 -51.11 17.27 1.35
N GLY A 521 -50.74 18.38 0.68
CA GLY A 521 -51.68 19.32 0.07
C GLY A 521 -52.56 18.66 -0.97
N LEU A 522 -52.00 17.84 -1.86
CA LEU A 522 -52.69 17.07 -2.87
C LEU A 522 -53.72 16.10 -2.23
N LEU A 523 -53.33 15.35 -1.20
CA LEU A 523 -54.24 14.42 -0.51
C LEU A 523 -55.38 15.17 0.23
N LEU A 524 -55.08 16.27 0.87
CA LEU A 524 -56.10 17.12 1.50
C LEU A 524 -57.10 17.65 0.46
N ASP A 525 -56.61 18.09 -0.69
CA ASP A 525 -57.44 18.59 -1.78
C ASP A 525 -58.34 17.50 -2.35
N ALA A 526 -57.75 16.32 -2.64
CA ALA A 526 -58.49 15.14 -3.11
C ALA A 526 -59.57 14.63 -2.11
N THR A 527 -59.38 14.92 -0.82
CA THR A 527 -60.38 14.57 0.23
C THR A 527 -61.38 15.68 0.54
N GLY A 528 -61.42 16.74 -0.26
CA GLY A 528 -62.36 17.88 -0.13
C GLY A 528 -61.95 18.91 0.94
N LYS A 529 -60.77 18.76 1.56
CA LYS A 529 -60.25 19.69 2.56
C LYS A 529 -59.45 20.83 1.91
N HIS A 530 -60.07 21.51 0.92
CA HIS A 530 -59.41 22.48 0.05
C HIS A 530 -58.76 23.63 0.81
N LYS A 531 -59.36 24.09 1.93
CA LYS A 531 -58.76 25.20 2.75
C LYS A 531 -57.45 24.77 3.40
N GLU A 532 -57.44 23.55 3.99
CA GLU A 532 -56.24 23.00 4.63
C GLU A 532 -55.15 22.69 3.58
N ALA A 533 -55.57 22.31 2.37
CA ALA A 533 -54.64 22.13 1.23
C ALA A 533 -53.96 23.45 0.86
N ILE A 534 -54.71 24.54 0.73
CA ILE A 534 -54.17 25.87 0.41
C ILE A 534 -53.16 26.32 1.47
N GLU A 535 -53.51 26.19 2.78
CA GLU A 535 -52.56 26.52 3.86
C GLU A 535 -51.25 25.70 3.77
N THR A 536 -51.38 24.45 3.35
CA THR A 536 -50.22 23.55 3.19
C THR A 536 -49.37 23.96 1.98
N TYR A 537 -50.01 24.33 0.86
CA TYR A 537 -49.34 24.85 -0.32
C TYR A 537 -48.67 26.21 -0.02
N ASP A 538 -49.29 27.06 0.78
CA ASP A 538 -48.68 28.34 1.20
C ASP A 538 -47.39 28.12 2.00
N LYS A 539 -47.35 27.12 2.88
CA LYS A 539 -46.13 26.73 3.58
C LYS A 539 -45.05 26.27 2.60
N ALA A 540 -45.43 25.48 1.60
CA ALA A 540 -44.49 25.00 0.58
C ALA A 540 -43.93 26.16 -0.27
N LEU A 541 -44.80 27.09 -0.69
CA LEU A 541 -44.44 28.25 -1.51
C LEU A 541 -43.63 29.30 -0.74
N LYS A 542 -43.82 29.39 0.57
CA LYS A 542 -42.95 30.21 1.43
C LYS A 542 -41.51 29.73 1.45
N ILE A 543 -41.31 28.42 1.36
CA ILE A 543 -39.99 27.79 1.31
C ILE A 543 -39.41 27.86 -0.11
N LYS A 544 -40.21 27.50 -1.12
CA LYS A 544 -39.83 27.49 -2.53
C LYS A 544 -40.83 28.25 -3.39
N PRO A 545 -40.66 29.59 -3.54
CA PRO A 545 -41.59 30.44 -4.28
C PRO A 545 -41.70 30.18 -5.77
N ASP A 546 -40.71 29.49 -6.36
CA ASP A 546 -40.62 29.14 -7.76
C ASP A 546 -41.10 27.72 -8.07
N PHE A 547 -41.85 27.07 -7.16
CA PHE A 547 -42.33 25.71 -7.38
C PHE A 547 -43.64 25.76 -8.19
N ASP A 548 -43.50 25.64 -9.50
CA ASP A 548 -44.57 25.74 -10.48
C ASP A 548 -45.76 24.78 -10.22
N ALA A 549 -45.46 23.52 -9.87
CA ALA A 549 -46.50 22.54 -9.59
C ALA A 549 -47.36 22.90 -8.36
N VAL A 550 -46.77 23.44 -7.29
CA VAL A 550 -47.52 23.85 -6.09
C VAL A 550 -48.43 25.04 -6.37
N TRP A 551 -47.96 25.99 -7.20
CA TRP A 551 -48.82 27.09 -7.65
C TRP A 551 -50.03 26.60 -8.46
N PHE A 552 -49.82 25.57 -9.34
CA PHE A 552 -50.89 24.99 -10.10
C PHE A 552 -51.90 24.23 -9.21
N ASN A 553 -51.42 23.40 -8.28
CA ASN A 553 -52.27 22.67 -7.32
C ASN A 553 -53.06 23.64 -6.43
N LYS A 554 -52.42 24.72 -5.96
CA LYS A 554 -53.10 25.79 -5.22
C LYS A 554 -54.19 26.46 -6.04
N ALA A 555 -53.95 26.68 -7.34
CA ALA A 555 -54.98 27.25 -8.23
C ALA A 555 -56.19 26.31 -8.37
N CYS A 556 -55.97 25.00 -8.48
CA CYS A 556 -57.04 24.00 -8.50
C CYS A 556 -57.86 24.05 -7.20
N ALA A 557 -57.21 24.06 -6.03
CA ALA A 557 -57.89 24.12 -4.74
C ALA A 557 -58.70 25.40 -4.55
N HIS A 558 -58.21 26.55 -5.01
CA HIS A 558 -58.97 27.82 -5.01
C HIS A 558 -60.17 27.76 -5.97
N ALA A 559 -60.02 27.12 -7.14
CA ALA A 559 -61.10 26.98 -8.08
C ALA A 559 -62.26 26.09 -7.51
N LEU A 560 -61.89 24.99 -6.84
CA LEU A 560 -62.85 24.10 -6.16
C LEU A 560 -63.59 24.77 -4.98
N LEU A 561 -62.99 25.82 -4.39
CA LEU A 561 -63.65 26.67 -3.40
C LEU A 561 -64.41 27.86 -4.03
N SER A 562 -64.52 27.91 -5.36
CA SER A 562 -65.10 29.04 -6.11
C SER A 562 -64.43 30.39 -5.82
N SER A 563 -63.16 30.39 -5.31
CA SER A 563 -62.34 31.57 -5.07
C SER A 563 -61.66 32.01 -6.35
N ARG A 564 -62.42 32.64 -7.25
CA ARG A 564 -62.04 32.92 -8.64
C ARG A 564 -60.75 33.71 -8.77
N ASP A 565 -60.63 34.84 -8.05
CA ASP A 565 -59.49 35.76 -8.18
C ASP A 565 -58.17 35.09 -7.70
N ASP A 566 -58.21 34.35 -6.60
CA ASP A 566 -57.07 33.62 -6.07
C ASP A 566 -56.68 32.46 -6.98
N ALA A 567 -57.65 31.73 -7.56
CA ALA A 567 -57.41 30.70 -8.54
C ALA A 567 -56.68 31.24 -9.77
N MET A 568 -57.17 32.36 -10.31
CA MET A 568 -56.57 33.02 -11.48
C MET A 568 -55.18 33.57 -11.19
N SER A 569 -54.97 34.16 -10.02
CA SER A 569 -53.65 34.65 -9.59
C SER A 569 -52.64 33.54 -9.47
N SER A 570 -53.03 32.42 -8.81
CA SER A 570 -52.17 31.25 -8.63
C SER A 570 -51.89 30.55 -9.97
N LEU A 571 -52.88 30.40 -10.86
CA LEU A 571 -52.73 29.84 -12.18
C LEU A 571 -51.77 30.67 -13.07
N LYS A 572 -51.93 31.99 -13.03
CA LYS A 572 -51.04 32.92 -13.74
C LYS A 572 -49.60 32.70 -13.29
N LYS A 573 -49.36 32.58 -11.99
CA LYS A 573 -48.03 32.35 -11.45
C LYS A 573 -47.45 31.00 -11.87
N ALA A 574 -48.27 29.94 -11.87
CA ALA A 574 -47.85 28.64 -12.36
C ALA A 574 -47.44 28.69 -13.85
N ILE A 575 -48.21 29.39 -14.68
CA ILE A 575 -47.91 29.54 -16.12
C ILE A 575 -46.68 30.41 -16.37
N GLU A 576 -46.48 31.49 -15.59
CA GLU A 576 -45.26 32.31 -15.65
C GLU A 576 -44.01 31.48 -15.39
N LEU A 577 -44.07 30.57 -14.42
CA LEU A 577 -42.96 29.68 -14.08
C LEU A 577 -42.78 28.55 -15.10
N ASN A 578 -43.91 28.04 -15.61
CA ASN A 578 -43.87 26.92 -16.57
C ASN A 578 -45.04 27.00 -17.55
N PRO A 579 -44.81 27.47 -18.79
CA PRO A 579 -45.87 27.65 -19.80
C PRO A 579 -46.69 26.43 -20.15
N ARG A 580 -46.22 25.21 -19.85
CA ARG A 580 -46.99 23.97 -20.12
C ARG A 580 -48.34 23.95 -19.39
N TYR A 581 -48.46 24.65 -18.26
CA TYR A 581 -49.71 24.70 -17.50
C TYR A 581 -50.84 25.38 -18.25
N LYS A 582 -50.60 26.13 -19.32
CA LYS A 582 -51.64 26.62 -20.22
C LYS A 582 -52.46 25.46 -20.80
N SER A 583 -51.76 24.48 -21.37
CA SER A 583 -52.40 23.32 -21.96
C SER A 583 -53.06 22.40 -20.90
N ILE A 584 -52.42 22.27 -19.74
CA ILE A 584 -52.95 21.43 -18.65
C ILE A 584 -54.24 22.06 -18.09
N ALA A 585 -54.28 23.36 -17.82
CA ALA A 585 -55.42 24.06 -17.27
C ALA A 585 -56.66 23.97 -18.16
N LYS A 586 -56.50 23.97 -19.50
CA LYS A 586 -57.63 23.78 -20.45
C LYS A 586 -58.38 22.47 -20.21
N ASN A 587 -57.63 21.42 -19.82
CA ASN A 587 -58.16 20.08 -19.68
C ASN A 587 -58.48 19.69 -18.21
N THR A 588 -58.08 20.53 -17.25
CA THR A 588 -58.29 20.28 -15.82
C THR A 588 -59.76 20.52 -15.46
N PRO A 589 -60.48 19.54 -14.88
CA PRO A 589 -61.90 19.69 -14.50
C PRO A 589 -62.14 20.74 -13.44
N ASP A 590 -61.19 20.98 -12.52
CA ASP A 590 -61.30 21.89 -11.39
C ASP A 590 -61.56 23.33 -11.84
N PHE A 591 -61.16 23.68 -13.05
CA PHE A 591 -61.39 25.02 -13.64
C PHE A 591 -62.69 25.09 -14.45
N SER A 592 -63.59 24.12 -14.34
CA SER A 592 -64.87 24.11 -15.13
C SER A 592 -65.70 25.35 -14.97
N GLU A 593 -65.76 25.93 -13.76
CA GLU A 593 -66.49 27.19 -13.50
C GLU A 593 -65.76 28.43 -14.00
N LEU A 594 -64.48 28.37 -14.30
CA LEU A 594 -63.65 29.46 -14.81
C LEU A 594 -63.56 29.48 -16.32
N LYS A 595 -63.80 28.34 -16.97
CA LYS A 595 -63.75 28.22 -18.45
C LYS A 595 -64.80 29.10 -19.11
N GLY A 596 -64.42 29.72 -20.24
CA GLY A 596 -65.29 30.67 -20.97
C GLY A 596 -65.35 32.09 -20.36
N SER A 597 -64.60 32.33 -19.28
CA SER A 597 -64.46 33.68 -18.78
C SER A 597 -63.30 34.41 -19.49
N ALA A 598 -63.49 35.68 -19.86
CA ALA A 598 -62.47 36.46 -20.58
C ALA A 598 -61.09 36.47 -19.90
N ASP A 599 -61.07 36.46 -18.57
CA ASP A 599 -59.82 36.47 -17.80
C ASP A 599 -59.09 35.11 -17.85
N PHE A 600 -59.85 34.01 -17.80
CA PHE A 600 -59.27 32.67 -17.93
C PHE A 600 -58.66 32.45 -19.32
N GLU A 601 -59.47 32.78 -20.38
CA GLU A 601 -59.03 32.65 -21.77
C GLU A 601 -57.80 33.52 -22.05
N LYS A 602 -57.73 34.71 -21.49
CA LYS A 602 -56.55 35.57 -21.59
C LYS A 602 -55.28 34.97 -20.95
N ILE A 603 -55.44 34.26 -19.81
CA ILE A 603 -54.29 33.64 -19.11
C ILE A 603 -53.80 32.41 -19.86
N ILE A 604 -54.68 31.58 -20.38
CA ILE A 604 -54.32 30.39 -21.18
C ILE A 604 -53.94 30.72 -22.62
N GLY A 605 -54.19 31.99 -23.07
CA GLY A 605 -53.73 32.50 -24.38
C GLY A 605 -54.63 32.13 -25.55
N GLU A 606 -55.94 32.19 -25.33
CA GLU A 606 -56.98 32.21 -26.38
C GLU A 606 -57.54 33.58 -26.58
#